data_2fcb4bf739fb2df44c4c1d43829e3838
#
_entry.id   2fcb4bf739fb2df44c4c1d43829e3838
#
_cell.length_a   1.000
_cell.length_b   1.000
_cell.length_c   1.000
_cell.angle_alpha   90.00
_cell.angle_beta   90.00
_cell.angle_gamma   90.00
#
_symmetry.space_group_name_H-M   'P 1'
#
loop_
_entity.id
_entity.type
_entity.pdbx_description
1 polymer ?
#
loop_
_entity_poly.entity_id
_entity_poly.type
_entity_poly.pdbx_seq_one_letter_code
_entity_poly.pdbx_strand_id
1 'polypeptide(L)'
;MELAKRDDVPVELTWDLSLIYPAEEAMLADAQKMKELSLSMEASYKGNLTDAATINHCLDDYQEVYRLITLTANYCDLAVSVDYYNSANQTRNDRINSLISEIFSRLTFIESELSEQSEDVLNEAMQQSDTNRCYLSEILRNKAHRLSPETERAISALSQTFSAPYQIYNMAKLADMKFDSFTVNGKEYPLGYSLFEDNYEYEKDTDIRRSAFSAFSAKIRQYENVTAAAYNTQLQTEKTMATLRGFDSVIDSLLFPQQVSRELYNRQIDLITTRLAPHMRKYARLLKNIHNLDHMTFADLKIAVDPEYDPSVTIEESKQYIEKGLAILGDDYVSMIQEAYKKRWVDFAQNQGKSTGGFCASPYGKGSFILLSWNNRMADVFTLAHELGHAGHFRLCNGAQAILDTEVSSYFVEAPSTMNELLMAHYLLKTNPDKRFRRWVLSCMISNTYYHNFVTHLMEAAYQREVYKLIDAGDSVQAETLSSIMKETLQKFWGDDVEISDDAALTWMRQPHYYMGLYSYTYSAGLTVATQVCKRIETEGQTAVDDWKKVLTAGSTKTPEELAKIAGVDISTDAPLLDTIETIGSIIDEICELTEELGC
;
A
#
# COMPACT_ATOMS: atom_id res chain seq x y z
N MET A 1 -7.52 5.48 -29.04
CA MET A 1 -6.36 4.89 -29.77
C MET A 1 -6.17 3.51 -29.16
N GLU A 2 -5.99 2.48 -29.96
CA GLU A 2 -5.72 1.15 -29.41
C GLU A 2 -4.31 1.12 -28.79
N LEU A 3 -4.17 0.52 -27.59
CA LEU A 3 -2.87 0.44 -26.92
C LEU A 3 -1.91 -0.45 -27.73
N ALA A 4 -0.62 -0.09 -27.73
CA ALA A 4 0.43 -0.88 -28.36
C ALA A 4 0.55 -2.27 -27.72
N LYS A 5 1.02 -3.27 -28.46
CA LYS A 5 1.46 -4.54 -27.88
C LYS A 5 2.79 -4.33 -27.17
N ARG A 6 3.12 -5.17 -26.19
CA ARG A 6 4.37 -5.07 -25.44
C ARG A 6 5.61 -5.04 -26.34
N ASP A 7 5.67 -5.88 -27.35
CA ASP A 7 6.81 -5.98 -28.28
C ASP A 7 6.99 -4.74 -29.17
N ASP A 8 5.95 -3.92 -29.33
CA ASP A 8 5.98 -2.69 -30.13
C ASP A 8 6.38 -1.46 -29.30
N VAL A 9 6.56 -1.62 -27.96
CA VAL A 9 6.93 -0.52 -27.07
C VAL A 9 8.41 -0.18 -27.22
N PRO A 10 8.80 1.13 -27.38
CA PRO A 10 10.19 1.55 -27.38
C PRO A 10 10.91 1.11 -26.11
N VAL A 11 12.10 0.52 -26.28
CA VAL A 11 12.85 -0.07 -25.17
C VAL A 11 13.24 0.94 -24.09
N GLU A 12 13.44 2.19 -24.45
CA GLU A 12 13.72 3.31 -23.53
C GLU A 12 12.56 3.66 -22.60
N LEU A 13 11.35 3.22 -22.91
CA LEU A 13 10.16 3.38 -22.08
C LEU A 13 9.87 2.16 -21.20
N THR A 14 10.77 1.18 -21.20
CA THR A 14 10.62 -0.08 -20.46
C THR A 14 11.72 -0.22 -19.42
N TRP A 15 11.44 -0.92 -18.35
CA TRP A 15 12.47 -1.30 -17.38
C TRP A 15 13.43 -2.37 -17.92
N ASP A 16 14.59 -2.51 -17.25
CA ASP A 16 15.64 -3.45 -17.64
C ASP A 16 15.80 -4.59 -16.65
N LEU A 17 15.11 -5.70 -16.87
CA LEU A 17 15.18 -6.89 -16.01
C LEU A 17 16.56 -7.59 -16.04
N SER A 18 17.43 -7.25 -17.01
CA SER A 18 18.81 -7.77 -17.02
C SER A 18 19.63 -7.31 -15.79
N LEU A 19 19.17 -6.28 -15.08
CA LEU A 19 19.72 -5.85 -13.80
C LEU A 19 19.53 -6.89 -12.68
N ILE A 20 18.51 -7.77 -12.79
CA ILE A 20 18.31 -8.90 -11.86
C ILE A 20 19.08 -10.10 -12.39
N TYR A 21 18.75 -10.55 -13.59
CA TYR A 21 19.44 -11.66 -14.27
C TYR A 21 19.71 -11.30 -15.73
N PRO A 22 20.95 -11.49 -16.22
CA PRO A 22 21.32 -11.14 -17.59
C PRO A 22 20.60 -11.97 -18.64
N ALA A 23 20.12 -13.18 -18.27
CA ALA A 23 19.36 -14.08 -19.12
C ALA A 23 18.58 -15.09 -18.27
N GLU A 24 17.58 -15.75 -18.85
CA GLU A 24 16.75 -16.76 -18.18
C GLU A 24 17.56 -17.93 -17.63
N GLU A 25 18.63 -18.35 -18.32
CA GLU A 25 19.50 -19.45 -17.90
C GLU A 25 20.16 -19.15 -16.55
N ALA A 26 20.54 -17.91 -16.29
CA ALA A 26 21.11 -17.49 -15.02
C ALA A 26 20.09 -17.56 -13.88
N MET A 27 18.85 -17.16 -14.14
CA MET A 27 17.74 -17.29 -13.19
C MET A 27 17.44 -18.78 -12.90
N LEU A 28 17.38 -19.62 -13.93
CA LEU A 28 17.15 -21.06 -13.76
C LEU A 28 18.28 -21.75 -12.97
N ALA A 29 19.53 -21.32 -13.14
CA ALA A 29 20.66 -21.81 -12.34
C ALA A 29 20.48 -21.46 -10.85
N ASP A 30 20.06 -20.23 -10.53
CA ASP A 30 19.76 -19.81 -9.15
C ASP A 30 18.52 -20.55 -8.60
N ALA A 31 17.50 -20.79 -9.42
CA ALA A 31 16.35 -21.62 -9.05
C ALA A 31 16.77 -23.06 -8.68
N GLN A 32 17.69 -23.66 -9.43
CA GLN A 32 18.23 -24.98 -9.09
C GLN A 32 19.08 -24.93 -7.82
N LYS A 33 19.92 -23.89 -7.65
CA LYS A 33 20.75 -23.68 -6.46
C LYS A 33 19.91 -23.55 -5.19
N MET A 34 18.82 -22.75 -5.19
CA MET A 34 17.97 -22.61 -4.00
C MET A 34 17.28 -23.92 -3.63
N LYS A 35 16.91 -24.74 -4.61
CA LYS A 35 16.37 -26.09 -4.37
C LYS A 35 17.41 -26.97 -3.68
N GLU A 36 18.64 -27.04 -4.19
CA GLU A 36 19.74 -27.86 -3.64
C GLU A 36 20.10 -27.39 -2.23
N LEU A 37 20.20 -26.08 -1.99
CA LEU A 37 20.46 -25.52 -0.67
C LEU A 37 19.37 -25.93 0.32
N SER A 38 18.09 -25.80 -0.06
CA SER A 38 16.98 -26.18 0.82
C SER A 38 16.98 -27.68 1.20
N LEU A 39 17.38 -28.57 0.29
CA LEU A 39 17.56 -30.00 0.56
C LEU A 39 18.72 -30.24 1.52
N SER A 40 19.84 -29.56 1.31
CA SER A 40 21.01 -29.64 2.19
C SER A 40 20.69 -29.13 3.61
N MET A 41 19.97 -28.04 3.71
CA MET A 41 19.53 -27.47 4.99
C MET A 41 18.62 -28.44 5.75
N GLU A 42 17.62 -29.02 5.09
CA GLU A 42 16.77 -30.04 5.71
C GLU A 42 17.58 -31.21 6.25
N ALA A 43 18.53 -31.73 5.45
CA ALA A 43 19.36 -32.86 5.85
C ALA A 43 20.33 -32.55 7.00
N SER A 44 20.84 -31.30 7.08
CA SER A 44 21.86 -30.91 8.06
C SER A 44 21.26 -30.40 9.37
N TYR A 45 20.16 -29.67 9.33
CA TYR A 45 19.66 -28.90 10.47
C TYR A 45 18.38 -29.45 11.09
N LYS A 46 17.52 -30.14 10.32
CA LYS A 46 16.24 -30.64 10.85
C LYS A 46 16.45 -31.64 12.00
N GLY A 47 15.87 -31.32 13.14
CA GLY A 47 16.05 -32.06 14.40
C GLY A 47 17.36 -31.74 15.15
N ASN A 48 18.13 -30.76 14.68
CA ASN A 48 19.44 -30.42 15.23
C ASN A 48 19.58 -28.95 15.69
N LEU A 49 18.55 -28.14 15.66
CA LEU A 49 18.59 -26.71 16.06
C LEU A 49 18.59 -26.56 17.59
N THR A 50 19.56 -27.19 18.28
CA THR A 50 19.58 -27.33 19.75
C THR A 50 20.57 -26.39 20.45
N ASP A 51 21.44 -25.72 19.74
CA ASP A 51 22.45 -24.80 20.29
C ASP A 51 22.58 -23.53 19.42
N ALA A 52 23.09 -22.47 20.02
CA ALA A 52 23.19 -21.13 19.42
C ALA A 52 24.03 -21.10 18.11
N ALA A 53 25.12 -21.87 18.05
CA ALA A 53 26.00 -21.90 16.88
C ALA A 53 25.32 -22.57 15.69
N THR A 54 24.68 -23.73 15.90
CA THR A 54 23.94 -24.47 14.88
C THR A 54 22.73 -23.64 14.37
N ILE A 55 22.02 -22.97 15.27
CA ILE A 55 20.92 -22.05 14.90
C ILE A 55 21.42 -20.93 13.99
N ASN A 56 22.50 -20.25 14.36
CA ASN A 56 23.03 -19.15 13.55
C ASN A 56 23.53 -19.64 12.17
N HIS A 57 24.22 -20.78 12.09
CA HIS A 57 24.63 -21.35 10.79
C HIS A 57 23.43 -21.68 9.90
N CYS A 58 22.36 -22.23 10.48
CA CYS A 58 21.13 -22.52 9.74
C CYS A 58 20.48 -21.23 9.20
N LEU A 59 20.42 -20.17 10.01
CA LEU A 59 19.85 -18.89 9.60
C LEU A 59 20.71 -18.17 8.55
N ASP A 60 22.04 -18.29 8.62
CA ASP A 60 22.94 -17.75 7.59
C ASP A 60 22.72 -18.45 6.23
N ASP A 61 22.56 -19.78 6.23
CA ASP A 61 22.18 -20.54 5.02
C ASP A 61 20.77 -20.17 4.53
N TYR A 62 19.83 -19.95 5.46
CA TYR A 62 18.46 -19.53 5.14
C TYR A 62 18.42 -18.16 4.47
N GLN A 63 19.26 -17.20 4.90
CA GLN A 63 19.38 -15.90 4.25
C GLN A 63 19.78 -16.03 2.77
N GLU A 64 20.70 -16.94 2.43
CA GLU A 64 21.08 -17.16 1.02
C GLU A 64 19.94 -17.78 0.21
N VAL A 65 19.21 -18.76 0.76
CA VAL A 65 18.01 -19.32 0.09
C VAL A 65 16.96 -18.23 -0.12
N TYR A 66 16.68 -17.41 0.91
CA TYR A 66 15.71 -16.34 0.83
C TYR A 66 16.10 -15.27 -0.19
N ARG A 67 17.40 -14.94 -0.30
CA ARG A 67 17.92 -14.04 -1.33
C ARG A 67 17.68 -14.57 -2.74
N LEU A 68 17.93 -15.84 -2.98
CA LEU A 68 17.68 -16.47 -4.28
C LEU A 68 16.19 -16.52 -4.62
N ILE A 69 15.34 -16.83 -3.63
CA ILE A 69 13.88 -16.77 -3.77
C ILE A 69 13.44 -15.36 -4.20
N THR A 70 13.88 -14.33 -3.48
CA THR A 70 13.51 -12.94 -3.78
C THR A 70 13.92 -12.53 -5.19
N LEU A 71 15.11 -12.88 -5.64
CA LEU A 71 15.59 -12.53 -6.97
C LEU A 71 14.83 -13.26 -8.08
N THR A 72 14.62 -14.59 -7.93
CA THR A 72 13.94 -15.39 -8.95
C THR A 72 12.46 -15.05 -9.07
N ALA A 73 11.77 -14.83 -7.93
CA ALA A 73 10.39 -14.39 -7.90
C ALA A 73 10.22 -13.04 -8.59
N ASN A 74 10.98 -12.00 -8.17
CA ASN A 74 10.86 -10.67 -8.77
C ASN A 74 11.13 -10.67 -10.28
N TYR A 75 12.14 -11.42 -10.75
CA TYR A 75 12.41 -11.50 -12.20
C TYR A 75 11.20 -12.04 -12.98
N CYS A 76 10.53 -13.05 -12.46
CA CYS A 76 9.36 -13.66 -13.11
C CYS A 76 8.11 -12.79 -12.99
N ASP A 77 7.80 -12.28 -11.79
CA ASP A 77 6.62 -11.48 -11.54
C ASP A 77 6.63 -10.15 -12.30
N LEU A 78 7.79 -9.48 -12.36
CA LEU A 78 7.96 -8.25 -13.11
C LEU A 78 7.80 -8.46 -14.62
N ALA A 79 8.23 -9.61 -15.15
CA ALA A 79 8.03 -9.95 -16.55
C ALA A 79 6.54 -10.18 -16.89
N VAL A 80 5.76 -10.74 -15.96
CA VAL A 80 4.31 -10.92 -16.11
C VAL A 80 3.58 -9.59 -15.98
N SER A 81 3.98 -8.74 -15.02
CA SER A 81 3.29 -7.47 -14.71
C SER A 81 3.17 -6.52 -15.89
N VAL A 82 4.10 -6.57 -16.84
CA VAL A 82 4.07 -5.72 -18.03
C VAL A 82 3.37 -6.35 -19.23
N ASP A 83 3.08 -7.66 -19.19
CA ASP A 83 2.37 -8.37 -20.26
C ASP A 83 1.72 -9.66 -19.79
N TYR A 84 0.49 -9.54 -19.29
CA TYR A 84 -0.34 -10.69 -18.88
C TYR A 84 -0.80 -11.57 -20.04
N TYR A 85 -0.58 -11.16 -21.30
CA TYR A 85 -0.91 -12.00 -22.46
C TYR A 85 0.24 -12.92 -22.85
N ASN A 86 1.43 -12.73 -22.29
CA ASN A 86 2.60 -13.57 -22.56
C ASN A 86 2.54 -14.89 -21.77
N SER A 87 2.02 -15.94 -22.40
CA SER A 87 1.87 -17.26 -21.77
C SER A 87 3.19 -17.91 -21.35
N ALA A 88 4.31 -17.58 -22.01
CA ALA A 88 5.62 -18.10 -21.63
C ALA A 88 6.08 -17.50 -20.28
N ASN A 89 5.88 -16.18 -20.08
CA ASN A 89 6.15 -15.52 -18.81
C ASN A 89 5.27 -16.07 -17.69
N GLN A 90 3.98 -16.25 -17.93
CA GLN A 90 3.05 -16.86 -16.96
C GLN A 90 3.50 -18.27 -16.58
N THR A 91 3.76 -19.14 -17.56
CA THR A 91 4.20 -20.52 -17.29
C THR A 91 5.50 -20.56 -16.47
N ARG A 92 6.45 -19.68 -16.78
CA ARG A 92 7.70 -19.56 -16.02
C ARG A 92 7.42 -19.10 -14.58
N ASN A 93 6.59 -18.10 -14.40
CA ASN A 93 6.21 -17.56 -13.10
C ASN A 93 5.54 -18.64 -12.23
N ASP A 94 4.55 -19.35 -12.76
CA ASP A 94 3.85 -20.43 -12.07
C ASP A 94 4.81 -21.53 -11.63
N ARG A 95 5.77 -21.88 -12.49
CA ARG A 95 6.79 -22.91 -12.19
C ARG A 95 7.72 -22.49 -11.05
N ILE A 96 8.17 -21.23 -11.06
CA ILE A 96 9.03 -20.69 -10.00
C ILE A 96 8.24 -20.57 -8.69
N ASN A 97 7.02 -20.10 -8.70
CA ASN A 97 6.17 -19.98 -7.51
C ASN A 97 5.85 -21.36 -6.90
N SER A 98 5.65 -22.38 -7.73
CA SER A 98 5.50 -23.77 -7.27
C SER A 98 6.76 -24.30 -6.57
N LEU A 99 7.94 -24.01 -7.14
CA LEU A 99 9.22 -24.37 -6.52
C LEU A 99 9.46 -23.64 -5.19
N ILE A 100 9.14 -22.34 -5.13
CA ILE A 100 9.25 -21.53 -3.90
C ILE A 100 8.35 -22.14 -2.81
N SER A 101 7.11 -22.50 -3.16
CA SER A 101 6.19 -23.14 -2.22
C SER A 101 6.72 -24.48 -1.70
N GLU A 102 7.35 -25.29 -2.55
CA GLU A 102 8.01 -26.54 -2.14
C GLU A 102 9.16 -26.26 -1.16
N ILE A 103 9.98 -25.23 -1.42
CA ILE A 103 11.10 -24.85 -0.57
C ILE A 103 10.62 -24.35 0.80
N PHE A 104 9.65 -23.44 0.85
CA PHE A 104 9.09 -22.98 2.12
C PHE A 104 8.47 -24.11 2.94
N SER A 105 7.71 -25.00 2.29
CA SER A 105 7.16 -26.19 2.96
C SER A 105 8.24 -27.07 3.57
N ARG A 106 9.38 -27.25 2.88
CA ARG A 106 10.54 -28.01 3.38
C ARG A 106 11.20 -27.34 4.57
N LEU A 107 11.33 -26.03 4.56
CA LEU A 107 12.04 -25.25 5.58
C LEU A 107 11.17 -24.82 6.77
N THR A 108 9.89 -25.22 6.83
CA THR A 108 9.01 -24.94 7.99
C THR A 108 9.55 -25.44 9.33
N PHE A 109 10.44 -26.45 9.31
CA PHE A 109 11.08 -26.97 10.52
C PHE A 109 11.89 -25.90 11.26
N ILE A 110 12.49 -24.92 10.55
CA ILE A 110 13.32 -23.86 11.14
C ILE A 110 12.49 -23.12 12.18
N GLU A 111 11.39 -22.51 11.78
CA GLU A 111 10.52 -21.76 12.67
C GLU A 111 9.90 -22.65 13.75
N SER A 112 9.52 -23.88 13.40
CA SER A 112 8.93 -24.84 14.31
C SER A 112 9.90 -25.24 15.42
N GLU A 113 11.12 -25.64 15.08
CA GLU A 113 12.12 -26.07 16.07
C GLU A 113 12.65 -24.89 16.92
N LEU A 114 12.86 -23.71 16.31
CA LEU A 114 13.25 -22.50 17.05
C LEU A 114 12.21 -22.12 18.11
N SER A 115 10.93 -22.26 17.78
CA SER A 115 9.85 -21.95 18.73
C SER A 115 9.79 -22.92 19.93
N GLU A 116 10.33 -24.12 19.79
CA GLU A 116 10.43 -25.12 20.86
C GLU A 116 11.66 -24.90 21.75
N GLN A 117 12.68 -24.14 21.29
CA GLN A 117 13.90 -23.90 22.05
C GLN A 117 13.64 -23.05 23.30
N SER A 118 14.51 -23.21 24.31
CA SER A 118 14.47 -22.36 25.50
C SER A 118 14.84 -20.92 25.17
N GLU A 119 14.31 -19.96 25.95
CA GLU A 119 14.68 -18.55 25.80
C GLU A 119 16.18 -18.33 25.95
N ASP A 120 16.86 -19.09 26.82
CA ASP A 120 18.30 -18.96 27.03
C ASP A 120 19.09 -19.27 25.75
N VAL A 121 18.75 -20.35 25.05
CA VAL A 121 19.41 -20.74 23.79
C VAL A 121 19.17 -19.69 22.69
N LEU A 122 17.94 -19.19 22.55
CA LEU A 122 17.62 -18.15 21.56
C LEU A 122 18.30 -16.82 21.91
N ASN A 123 18.35 -16.45 23.20
CA ASN A 123 19.08 -15.27 23.66
C ASN A 123 20.59 -15.38 23.42
N GLU A 124 21.18 -16.57 23.64
CA GLU A 124 22.59 -16.84 23.30
C GLU A 124 22.83 -16.70 21.79
N ALA A 125 21.95 -17.26 20.95
CA ALA A 125 22.06 -17.14 19.49
C ALA A 125 21.98 -15.66 19.04
N MET A 126 21.07 -14.86 19.63
CA MET A 126 20.97 -13.42 19.36
C MET A 126 22.20 -12.61 19.80
N GLN A 127 22.90 -13.04 20.85
CA GLN A 127 24.14 -12.39 21.28
C GLN A 127 25.33 -12.72 20.37
N GLN A 128 25.31 -13.88 19.71
CA GLN A 128 26.37 -14.33 18.81
C GLN A 128 26.25 -13.79 17.39
N SER A 129 25.07 -13.35 16.96
CA SER A 129 24.82 -12.86 15.60
C SER A 129 23.91 -11.63 15.58
N ASP A 130 24.45 -10.53 15.06
CA ASP A 130 23.68 -9.31 14.84
C ASP A 130 22.67 -9.45 13.69
N THR A 131 23.05 -10.22 12.66
CA THR A 131 22.24 -10.41 11.43
C THR A 131 21.05 -11.34 11.62
N ASN A 132 21.02 -12.17 12.66
CA ASN A 132 19.94 -13.10 12.98
C ASN A 132 19.09 -12.62 14.17
N ARG A 133 19.52 -11.53 14.84
CA ARG A 133 18.91 -11.05 16.09
C ARG A 133 17.44 -10.70 15.94
N CYS A 134 17.06 -9.96 14.88
CA CYS A 134 15.67 -9.52 14.70
C CYS A 134 14.75 -10.70 14.42
N TYR A 135 15.16 -11.62 13.54
CA TYR A 135 14.42 -12.83 13.25
C TYR A 135 14.19 -13.69 14.50
N LEU A 136 15.24 -13.91 15.30
CA LEU A 136 15.14 -14.68 16.56
C LEU A 136 14.29 -13.95 17.62
N SER A 137 14.35 -12.60 17.67
CA SER A 137 13.50 -11.79 18.53
C SER A 137 12.03 -11.92 18.16
N GLU A 138 11.73 -12.00 16.87
CA GLU A 138 10.38 -12.25 16.38
C GLU A 138 9.87 -13.64 16.75
N ILE A 139 10.70 -14.67 16.63
CA ILE A 139 10.38 -16.03 17.11
C ILE A 139 10.00 -16.01 18.59
N LEU A 140 10.80 -15.33 19.43
CA LEU A 140 10.52 -15.20 20.87
C LEU A 140 9.22 -14.47 21.13
N ARG A 141 8.97 -13.35 20.46
CA ARG A 141 7.73 -12.59 20.61
C ARG A 141 6.49 -13.41 20.26
N ASN A 142 6.56 -14.17 19.17
CA ASN A 142 5.44 -14.95 18.65
C ASN A 142 5.19 -16.24 19.48
N LYS A 143 6.14 -16.65 20.32
CA LYS A 143 6.12 -17.93 21.04
C LYS A 143 4.87 -18.12 21.90
N ALA A 144 4.38 -17.06 22.57
CA ALA A 144 3.18 -17.12 23.43
C ALA A 144 1.88 -17.41 22.64
N HIS A 145 1.86 -17.15 21.33
CA HIS A 145 0.69 -17.30 20.46
C HIS A 145 0.85 -18.45 19.47
N ARG A 146 1.91 -19.25 19.61
CA ARG A 146 2.16 -20.39 18.76
C ARG A 146 1.42 -21.62 19.21
N LEU A 147 0.90 -22.38 18.26
CA LEU A 147 0.19 -23.64 18.53
C LEU A 147 1.18 -24.81 18.49
N SER A 148 0.70 -26.03 18.85
CA SER A 148 1.53 -27.22 18.72
C SER A 148 1.96 -27.46 17.27
N PRO A 149 3.14 -28.07 17.03
CA PRO A 149 3.64 -28.32 15.68
C PRO A 149 2.66 -29.10 14.77
N GLU A 150 1.86 -30.00 15.35
CA GLU A 150 0.82 -30.75 14.63
C GLU A 150 -0.32 -29.82 14.19
N THR A 151 -0.72 -28.90 15.06
CA THR A 151 -1.77 -27.92 14.76
C THR A 151 -1.31 -26.90 13.72
N GLU A 152 -0.07 -26.39 13.83
CA GLU A 152 0.49 -25.46 12.82
C GLU A 152 0.59 -26.15 11.45
N ARG A 153 0.99 -27.42 11.38
CA ARG A 153 0.98 -28.18 10.12
C ARG A 153 -0.40 -28.36 9.53
N ALA A 154 -1.42 -28.64 10.37
CA ALA A 154 -2.80 -28.76 9.91
C ALA A 154 -3.34 -27.43 9.37
N ILE A 155 -3.06 -26.32 10.06
CA ILE A 155 -3.43 -24.96 9.64
C ILE A 155 -2.73 -24.61 8.32
N SER A 156 -1.42 -24.85 8.23
CA SER A 156 -0.64 -24.62 7.01
C SER A 156 -1.18 -25.41 5.80
N ALA A 157 -1.59 -26.66 6.00
CA ALA A 157 -2.19 -27.45 4.94
C ALA A 157 -3.53 -26.88 4.43
N LEU A 158 -4.21 -26.05 5.22
CA LEU A 158 -5.47 -25.37 4.86
C LEU A 158 -5.27 -23.97 4.27
N SER A 159 -4.03 -23.52 4.06
CA SER A 159 -3.72 -22.16 3.62
C SER A 159 -4.46 -21.73 2.35
N GLN A 160 -4.57 -22.60 1.34
CA GLN A 160 -5.33 -22.33 0.13
C GLN A 160 -6.84 -22.17 0.41
N THR A 161 -7.38 -22.92 1.39
CA THR A 161 -8.77 -22.79 1.81
C THR A 161 -9.00 -21.45 2.51
N PHE A 162 -8.05 -20.99 3.31
CA PHE A 162 -8.12 -19.68 3.98
C PHE A 162 -8.00 -18.49 3.01
N SER A 163 -7.32 -18.65 1.88
CA SER A 163 -7.27 -17.62 0.83
C SER A 163 -8.48 -17.62 -0.12
N ALA A 164 -9.34 -18.65 -0.06
CA ALA A 164 -10.50 -18.77 -0.95
C ALA A 164 -11.48 -17.59 -0.88
N PRO A 165 -11.79 -16.97 0.28
CA PRO A 165 -12.67 -15.80 0.34
C PRO A 165 -12.19 -14.65 -0.55
N TYR A 166 -10.91 -14.34 -0.52
CA TYR A 166 -10.31 -13.30 -1.36
C TYR A 166 -10.35 -13.68 -2.84
N GLN A 167 -10.08 -14.94 -3.17
CA GLN A 167 -10.18 -15.43 -4.55
C GLN A 167 -11.61 -15.33 -5.09
N ILE A 168 -12.62 -15.73 -4.29
CA ILE A 168 -14.04 -15.61 -4.67
C ILE A 168 -14.42 -14.15 -4.89
N TYR A 169 -13.99 -13.26 -4.01
CA TYR A 169 -14.19 -11.82 -4.16
C TYR A 169 -13.61 -11.30 -5.49
N ASN A 170 -12.37 -11.64 -5.81
CA ASN A 170 -11.72 -11.20 -7.04
C ASN A 170 -12.39 -11.80 -8.29
N MET A 171 -12.75 -13.08 -8.26
CA MET A 171 -13.46 -13.70 -9.39
C MET A 171 -14.81 -13.03 -9.65
N ALA A 172 -15.58 -12.76 -8.60
CA ALA A 172 -16.85 -12.03 -8.72
C ALA A 172 -16.65 -10.62 -9.27
N LYS A 173 -15.68 -9.88 -8.72
CA LYS A 173 -15.39 -8.48 -9.08
C LYS A 173 -14.81 -8.33 -10.49
N LEU A 174 -13.81 -9.13 -10.84
CA LEU A 174 -12.97 -8.92 -12.02
C LEU A 174 -13.35 -9.80 -13.21
N ALA A 175 -13.89 -11.01 -12.96
CA ALA A 175 -14.19 -11.97 -14.02
C ALA A 175 -15.69 -12.06 -14.36
N ASP A 176 -16.54 -12.18 -13.36
CA ASP A 176 -17.97 -12.45 -13.57
C ASP A 176 -18.80 -11.19 -13.79
N MET A 177 -18.43 -10.08 -13.14
CA MET A 177 -19.18 -8.82 -13.20
C MET A 177 -19.06 -8.18 -14.59
N LYS A 178 -20.15 -8.23 -15.35
CA LYS A 178 -20.25 -7.61 -16.67
C LYS A 178 -21.15 -6.38 -16.58
N PHE A 179 -20.65 -5.26 -17.01
CA PHE A 179 -21.37 -3.99 -16.98
C PHE A 179 -22.06 -3.74 -18.32
N ASP A 180 -23.31 -3.31 -18.23
CA ASP A 180 -24.04 -2.77 -19.36
C ASP A 180 -23.67 -1.29 -19.53
N SER A 181 -23.77 -0.74 -20.74
CA SER A 181 -23.65 0.70 -20.95
C SER A 181 -24.81 1.46 -20.29
N PHE A 182 -24.60 2.72 -19.98
CA PHE A 182 -25.64 3.62 -19.46
C PHE A 182 -25.91 4.77 -20.44
N THR A 183 -27.07 5.41 -20.32
CA THR A 183 -27.50 6.46 -21.26
C THR A 183 -27.72 7.76 -20.52
N VAL A 184 -27.13 8.86 -21.05
CA VAL A 184 -27.37 10.22 -20.60
C VAL A 184 -27.73 11.09 -21.80
N ASN A 185 -28.83 11.82 -21.72
CA ASN A 185 -29.30 12.73 -22.79
C ASN A 185 -29.36 12.08 -24.18
N GLY A 186 -29.75 10.78 -24.23
CA GLY A 186 -29.85 10.01 -25.48
C GLY A 186 -28.53 9.52 -26.07
N LYS A 187 -27.40 9.74 -25.38
CA LYS A 187 -26.09 9.23 -25.74
C LYS A 187 -25.71 8.06 -24.83
N GLU A 188 -25.23 7.00 -25.42
CA GLU A 188 -24.77 5.79 -24.74
C GLU A 188 -23.29 5.92 -24.32
N TYR A 189 -22.98 5.46 -23.11
CA TYR A 189 -21.65 5.47 -22.52
C TYR A 189 -21.28 4.06 -22.04
N PRO A 190 -20.09 3.55 -22.37
CA PRO A 190 -19.64 2.25 -21.88
C PRO A 190 -19.39 2.32 -20.38
N LEU A 191 -19.57 1.19 -19.68
CA LEU A 191 -19.29 1.08 -18.26
C LEU A 191 -18.43 -0.17 -17.98
N GLY A 192 -17.53 -0.06 -17.03
CA GLY A 192 -16.67 -1.12 -16.54
C GLY A 192 -16.08 -0.73 -15.20
N TYR A 193 -15.49 -1.68 -14.49
CA TYR A 193 -14.98 -1.42 -13.15
C TYR A 193 -13.89 -0.33 -13.16
N SER A 194 -12.79 -0.58 -13.88
CA SER A 194 -11.70 0.39 -14.00
C SER A 194 -12.15 1.69 -14.69
N LEU A 195 -13.00 1.59 -15.70
CA LEU A 195 -13.52 2.78 -16.39
C LEU A 195 -14.32 3.68 -15.44
N PHE A 196 -15.04 3.11 -14.47
CA PHE A 196 -15.73 3.88 -13.45
C PHE A 196 -14.73 4.51 -12.47
N GLU A 197 -13.81 3.71 -11.91
CA GLU A 197 -12.87 4.17 -10.88
C GLU A 197 -11.84 5.18 -11.41
N ASP A 198 -11.35 5.00 -12.64
CA ASP A 198 -10.29 5.83 -13.20
C ASP A 198 -10.80 7.05 -13.97
N ASN A 199 -12.08 7.05 -14.40
CA ASN A 199 -12.62 8.12 -15.24
C ASN A 199 -13.92 8.73 -14.71
N TYR A 200 -15.00 7.93 -14.54
CA TYR A 200 -16.31 8.50 -14.22
C TYR A 200 -16.41 9.09 -12.81
N GLU A 201 -15.62 8.64 -11.86
CA GLU A 201 -15.57 9.27 -10.52
C GLU A 201 -15.02 10.71 -10.58
N TYR A 202 -14.26 11.03 -11.62
CA TYR A 202 -13.65 12.35 -11.86
C TYR A 202 -14.33 13.14 -12.99
N GLU A 203 -15.40 12.59 -13.60
CA GLU A 203 -16.08 13.20 -14.73
C GLU A 203 -16.67 14.58 -14.33
N LYS A 204 -16.34 15.62 -15.11
CA LYS A 204 -16.79 16.99 -14.86
C LYS A 204 -18.28 17.20 -15.12
N ASP A 205 -18.86 16.47 -16.09
CA ASP A 205 -20.30 16.51 -16.36
C ASP A 205 -21.07 15.80 -15.25
N THR A 206 -21.88 16.53 -14.53
CA THR A 206 -22.62 16.04 -13.35
C THR A 206 -23.62 14.95 -13.71
N ASP A 207 -24.31 15.07 -14.86
CA ASP A 207 -25.30 14.09 -15.29
C ASP A 207 -24.62 12.76 -15.66
N ILE A 208 -23.49 12.83 -16.35
CA ILE A 208 -22.69 11.64 -16.73
C ILE A 208 -22.14 11.00 -15.45
N ARG A 209 -21.49 11.75 -14.57
CA ARG A 209 -20.86 11.24 -13.35
C ARG A 209 -21.88 10.55 -12.43
N ARG A 210 -23.00 11.22 -12.10
CA ARG A 210 -24.05 10.68 -11.22
C ARG A 210 -24.77 9.49 -11.85
N SER A 211 -25.01 9.52 -13.17
CA SER A 211 -25.61 8.38 -13.89
C SER A 211 -24.67 7.17 -13.93
N ALA A 212 -23.37 7.39 -14.15
CA ALA A 212 -22.35 6.34 -14.08
C ALA A 212 -22.30 5.72 -12.68
N PHE A 213 -22.31 6.54 -11.61
CA PHE A 213 -22.32 6.07 -10.23
C PHE A 213 -23.55 5.20 -9.93
N SER A 214 -24.74 5.63 -10.36
CA SER A 214 -25.97 4.86 -10.17
C SER A 214 -25.96 3.55 -10.95
N ALA A 215 -25.54 3.57 -12.22
CA ALA A 215 -25.44 2.37 -13.05
C ALA A 215 -24.39 1.38 -12.53
N PHE A 216 -23.25 1.88 -12.07
CA PHE A 216 -22.21 1.08 -11.43
C PHE A 216 -22.71 0.43 -10.13
N SER A 217 -23.35 1.21 -9.26
CA SER A 217 -23.91 0.75 -7.99
C SER A 217 -25.00 -0.30 -8.20
N ALA A 218 -25.88 -0.11 -9.18
CA ALA A 218 -26.92 -1.08 -9.54
C ALA A 218 -26.31 -2.42 -9.99
N LYS A 219 -25.13 -2.40 -10.66
CA LYS A 219 -24.45 -3.62 -11.08
C LYS A 219 -23.79 -4.32 -9.89
N ILE A 220 -23.01 -3.62 -9.05
CA ILE A 220 -22.33 -4.26 -7.92
C ILE A 220 -23.34 -4.80 -6.90
N ARG A 221 -24.50 -4.16 -6.71
CA ARG A 221 -25.61 -4.64 -5.85
C ARG A 221 -26.08 -6.05 -6.21
N GLN A 222 -26.00 -6.46 -7.48
CA GLN A 222 -26.36 -7.82 -7.89
C GLN A 222 -25.44 -8.89 -7.29
N TYR A 223 -24.23 -8.49 -6.84
CA TYR A 223 -23.23 -9.36 -6.22
C TYR A 223 -23.12 -9.18 -4.70
N GLU A 224 -24.00 -8.38 -4.10
CA GLU A 224 -23.95 -7.99 -2.69
C GLU A 224 -23.89 -9.22 -1.75
N ASN A 225 -24.73 -10.22 -1.99
CA ASN A 225 -24.79 -11.41 -1.14
C ASN A 225 -23.55 -12.31 -1.26
N VAL A 226 -23.00 -12.49 -2.46
CA VAL A 226 -21.79 -13.32 -2.63
C VAL A 226 -20.56 -12.60 -2.05
N THR A 227 -20.48 -11.29 -2.21
CA THR A 227 -19.40 -10.47 -1.62
C THR A 227 -19.49 -10.50 -0.09
N ALA A 228 -20.70 -10.35 0.48
CA ALA A 228 -20.92 -10.45 1.92
C ALA A 228 -20.56 -11.84 2.48
N ALA A 229 -20.93 -12.91 1.77
CA ALA A 229 -20.61 -14.27 2.18
C ALA A 229 -19.09 -14.52 2.16
N ALA A 230 -18.39 -14.05 1.13
CA ALA A 230 -16.93 -14.15 1.04
C ALA A 230 -16.27 -13.36 2.20
N TYR A 231 -16.70 -12.12 2.43
CA TYR A 231 -16.14 -11.29 3.51
C TYR A 231 -16.46 -11.87 4.90
N ASN A 232 -17.69 -12.31 5.15
CA ASN A 232 -18.02 -12.95 6.43
C ASN A 232 -17.17 -14.22 6.67
N THR A 233 -16.88 -14.99 5.62
CA THR A 233 -16.00 -16.17 5.74
C THR A 233 -14.57 -15.75 6.14
N GLN A 234 -14.03 -14.68 5.57
CA GLN A 234 -12.74 -14.10 5.97
C GLN A 234 -12.75 -13.71 7.45
N LEU A 235 -13.76 -12.94 7.88
CA LEU A 235 -13.90 -12.47 9.26
C LEU A 235 -14.01 -13.62 10.27
N GLN A 236 -14.78 -14.66 9.95
CA GLN A 236 -14.92 -15.86 10.82
C GLN A 236 -13.61 -16.66 10.86
N THR A 237 -12.85 -16.71 9.77
CA THR A 237 -11.53 -17.33 9.74
C THR A 237 -10.56 -16.58 10.66
N GLU A 238 -10.50 -15.25 10.57
CA GLU A 238 -9.66 -14.40 11.41
C GLU A 238 -10.07 -14.51 12.89
N LYS A 239 -11.37 -14.54 13.21
CA LYS A 239 -11.85 -14.75 14.58
C LYS A 239 -11.44 -16.11 15.13
N THR A 240 -11.58 -17.16 14.32
CA THR A 240 -11.18 -18.52 14.71
C THR A 240 -9.70 -18.57 14.99
N MET A 241 -8.87 -17.98 14.11
CA MET A 241 -7.41 -17.94 14.28
C MET A 241 -6.99 -17.11 15.51
N ALA A 242 -7.60 -15.94 15.73
CA ALA A 242 -7.37 -15.13 16.92
C ALA A 242 -7.67 -15.92 18.21
N THR A 243 -8.81 -16.60 18.24
CA THR A 243 -9.22 -17.41 19.39
C THR A 243 -8.29 -18.60 19.63
N LEU A 244 -7.91 -19.34 18.58
CA LEU A 244 -6.98 -20.46 18.69
C LEU A 244 -5.61 -20.00 19.23
N ARG A 245 -5.13 -18.84 18.82
CA ARG A 245 -3.84 -18.25 19.23
C ARG A 245 -3.89 -17.50 20.57
N GLY A 246 -5.06 -17.53 21.25
CA GLY A 246 -5.20 -16.96 22.60
C GLY A 246 -5.35 -15.45 22.65
N PHE A 247 -5.81 -14.82 21.57
CA PHE A 247 -6.16 -13.39 21.58
C PHE A 247 -7.60 -13.17 22.00
N ASP A 248 -7.85 -12.12 22.76
CA ASP A 248 -9.20 -11.73 23.21
C ASP A 248 -10.05 -11.17 22.06
N SER A 249 -9.41 -10.53 21.06
CA SER A 249 -10.09 -9.95 19.92
C SER A 249 -9.33 -10.15 18.61
N VAL A 250 -10.09 -10.09 17.50
CA VAL A 250 -9.51 -10.12 16.14
C VAL A 250 -8.57 -8.95 15.92
N ILE A 251 -8.95 -7.74 16.33
CA ILE A 251 -8.13 -6.54 16.13
C ILE A 251 -6.77 -6.69 16.85
N ASP A 252 -6.74 -7.19 18.09
CA ASP A 252 -5.46 -7.38 18.80
C ASP A 252 -4.58 -8.42 18.12
N SER A 253 -5.18 -9.51 17.62
CA SER A 253 -4.47 -10.51 16.83
C SER A 253 -3.86 -9.93 15.55
N LEU A 254 -4.55 -9.03 14.87
CA LEU A 254 -4.08 -8.40 13.63
C LEU A 254 -3.08 -7.26 13.86
N LEU A 255 -3.15 -6.55 14.99
CA LEU A 255 -2.18 -5.52 15.37
C LEU A 255 -0.88 -6.10 15.92
N PHE A 256 -0.92 -7.30 16.49
CA PHE A 256 0.25 -7.92 17.13
C PHE A 256 1.47 -8.04 16.20
N PRO A 257 1.37 -8.58 14.96
CA PRO A 257 2.50 -8.64 14.04
C PRO A 257 2.95 -7.24 13.59
N GLN A 258 2.06 -6.25 13.56
CA GLN A 258 2.40 -4.88 13.21
C GLN A 258 3.12 -4.13 14.34
N GLN A 259 3.16 -4.68 15.55
CA GLN A 259 3.71 -4.07 16.75
C GLN A 259 3.08 -2.70 17.08
N VAL A 260 1.78 -2.60 16.89
CA VAL A 260 0.97 -1.39 17.10
C VAL A 260 -0.02 -1.62 18.23
N SER A 261 -0.15 -0.66 19.14
CA SER A 261 -1.10 -0.76 20.25
C SER A 261 -2.54 -0.51 19.79
N ARG A 262 -3.50 -1.08 20.51
CA ARG A 262 -4.93 -0.82 20.30
C ARG A 262 -5.28 0.66 20.47
N GLU A 263 -4.62 1.34 21.40
CA GLU A 263 -4.80 2.76 21.68
C GLU A 263 -4.37 3.61 20.48
N LEU A 264 -3.21 3.30 19.89
CA LEU A 264 -2.72 4.01 18.71
C LEU A 264 -3.67 3.80 17.51
N TYR A 265 -4.10 2.58 17.27
CA TYR A 265 -5.08 2.25 16.22
C TYR A 265 -6.41 3.00 16.41
N ASN A 266 -6.98 2.95 17.60
CA ASN A 266 -8.24 3.63 17.90
C ASN A 266 -8.11 5.14 17.78
N ARG A 267 -7.03 5.73 18.32
CA ARG A 267 -6.75 7.17 18.24
C ARG A 267 -6.69 7.66 16.79
N GLN A 268 -6.01 6.91 15.91
CA GLN A 268 -5.93 7.25 14.48
C GLN A 268 -7.32 7.36 13.87
N ILE A 269 -8.20 6.40 14.11
CA ILE A 269 -9.56 6.40 13.58
C ILE A 269 -10.41 7.52 14.23
N ASP A 270 -10.39 7.63 15.55
CA ASP A 270 -11.30 8.52 16.28
C ASP A 270 -10.98 10.01 16.05
N LEU A 271 -9.71 10.39 16.04
CA LEU A 271 -9.32 11.78 15.79
C LEU A 271 -9.61 12.19 14.34
N ILE A 272 -9.30 11.35 13.36
CA ILE A 272 -9.57 11.69 11.97
C ILE A 272 -11.07 11.77 11.72
N THR A 273 -11.85 10.80 12.17
CA THR A 273 -13.31 10.81 11.96
C THR A 273 -14.01 11.98 12.65
N THR A 274 -13.43 12.56 13.68
CA THR A 274 -14.05 13.68 14.43
C THR A 274 -13.45 15.03 14.12
N ARG A 275 -12.12 15.13 13.97
CA ARG A 275 -11.40 16.41 13.81
C ARG A 275 -11.18 16.78 12.36
N LEU A 276 -10.95 15.81 11.45
CA LEU A 276 -10.80 16.10 10.04
C LEU A 276 -12.15 16.35 9.33
N ALA A 277 -13.23 15.71 9.77
CA ALA A 277 -14.52 15.81 9.14
C ALA A 277 -14.98 17.27 8.87
N PRO A 278 -14.87 18.23 9.80
CA PRO A 278 -15.25 19.63 9.53
C PRO A 278 -14.47 20.27 8.37
N HIS A 279 -13.18 20.00 8.25
CA HIS A 279 -12.33 20.49 7.15
C HIS A 279 -12.74 19.89 5.81
N MET A 280 -12.97 18.56 5.76
CA MET A 280 -13.41 17.91 4.53
C MET A 280 -14.83 18.32 4.11
N ARG A 281 -15.72 18.57 5.05
CA ARG A 281 -17.05 19.16 4.76
C ARG A 281 -16.91 20.57 4.18
N LYS A 282 -15.97 21.39 4.66
CA LYS A 282 -15.64 22.69 4.06
C LYS A 282 -15.16 22.51 2.60
N TYR A 283 -14.30 21.54 2.35
CA TYR A 283 -13.84 21.21 0.99
C TYR A 283 -14.99 20.76 0.08
N ALA A 284 -15.90 19.91 0.58
CA ALA A 284 -17.09 19.50 -0.17
C ALA A 284 -18.01 20.69 -0.52
N ARG A 285 -18.20 21.64 0.41
CA ARG A 285 -18.94 22.90 0.12
C ARG A 285 -18.24 23.76 -0.94
N LEU A 286 -16.90 23.82 -0.90
CA LEU A 286 -16.13 24.51 -1.95
C LEU A 286 -16.38 23.88 -3.32
N LEU A 287 -16.26 22.56 -3.46
CA LEU A 287 -16.54 21.85 -4.72
C LEU A 287 -17.97 22.10 -5.20
N LYS A 288 -18.95 22.00 -4.29
CA LYS A 288 -20.36 22.32 -4.60
C LYS A 288 -20.51 23.69 -5.23
N ASN A 289 -19.88 24.71 -4.65
CA ASN A 289 -19.99 26.11 -5.08
C ASN A 289 -19.29 26.34 -6.44
N ILE A 290 -18.05 25.84 -6.61
CA ILE A 290 -17.30 25.98 -7.86
C ILE A 290 -18.06 25.36 -9.04
N HIS A 291 -18.63 24.18 -8.83
CA HIS A 291 -19.34 23.44 -9.88
C HIS A 291 -20.83 23.79 -9.97
N ASN A 292 -21.33 24.74 -9.18
CA ASN A 292 -22.73 25.15 -9.13
C ASN A 292 -23.71 23.96 -8.97
N LEU A 293 -23.33 22.99 -8.11
CA LEU A 293 -24.17 21.82 -7.87
C LEU A 293 -25.40 22.20 -7.05
N ASP A 294 -26.54 21.63 -7.39
CA ASP A 294 -27.80 21.76 -6.64
C ASP A 294 -27.65 21.24 -5.20
N HIS A 295 -27.06 20.07 -5.06
CA HIS A 295 -26.66 19.45 -3.80
C HIS A 295 -25.37 18.68 -3.99
N MET A 296 -24.65 18.37 -2.91
CA MET A 296 -23.45 17.57 -2.94
C MET A 296 -23.79 16.13 -2.63
N THR A 297 -23.45 15.20 -3.52
CA THR A 297 -23.64 13.76 -3.32
C THR A 297 -22.29 13.08 -3.13
N PHE A 298 -22.31 11.83 -2.66
CA PHE A 298 -21.09 11.03 -2.55
C PHE A 298 -20.37 10.86 -3.89
N ALA A 299 -21.11 10.79 -4.99
CA ALA A 299 -20.56 10.69 -6.35
C ALA A 299 -19.79 11.96 -6.79
N ASP A 300 -19.98 13.09 -6.12
CA ASP A 300 -19.37 14.36 -6.50
C ASP A 300 -18.05 14.67 -5.76
N LEU A 301 -17.63 13.82 -4.82
CA LEU A 301 -16.50 14.11 -3.91
C LEU A 301 -15.12 14.11 -4.57
N LYS A 302 -14.97 13.47 -5.74
CA LYS A 302 -13.68 13.34 -6.44
C LYS A 302 -13.51 14.31 -7.62
N ILE A 303 -14.43 15.23 -7.84
CA ILE A 303 -14.30 16.23 -8.91
C ILE A 303 -13.13 17.17 -8.64
N ALA A 304 -12.40 17.55 -9.69
CA ALA A 304 -11.27 18.48 -9.54
C ALA A 304 -11.76 19.91 -9.22
N VAL A 305 -10.99 20.65 -8.42
CA VAL A 305 -11.25 22.08 -8.15
C VAL A 305 -11.20 22.91 -9.45
N ASP A 306 -10.29 22.57 -10.36
CA ASP A 306 -10.16 23.22 -11.66
C ASP A 306 -9.97 22.16 -12.77
N PRO A 307 -11.06 21.60 -13.31
CA PRO A 307 -10.99 20.53 -14.31
C PRO A 307 -10.44 20.99 -15.68
N GLU A 308 -10.29 22.30 -15.89
CA GLU A 308 -9.70 22.86 -17.12
C GLU A 308 -8.20 23.15 -16.98
N TYR A 309 -7.60 22.80 -15.82
CA TYR A 309 -6.18 23.04 -15.59
C TYR A 309 -5.45 21.75 -15.17
N ASP A 310 -4.70 21.21 -16.12
CA ASP A 310 -3.87 19.99 -15.93
C ASP A 310 -2.52 20.20 -16.64
N PRO A 311 -1.47 20.61 -15.90
CA PRO A 311 -0.17 20.89 -16.47
C PRO A 311 0.45 19.67 -17.16
N SER A 312 0.88 19.83 -18.40
CA SER A 312 1.56 18.76 -19.14
C SER A 312 3.05 18.72 -18.80
N VAL A 313 3.59 17.51 -18.60
CA VAL A 313 5.00 17.26 -18.29
C VAL A 313 5.47 16.02 -19.02
N THR A 314 6.57 16.13 -19.77
CA THR A 314 7.22 14.99 -20.43
C THR A 314 8.08 14.20 -19.45
N ILE A 315 8.42 12.95 -19.79
CA ILE A 315 9.35 12.12 -19.01
C ILE A 315 10.72 12.84 -18.83
N GLU A 316 11.19 13.55 -19.85
CA GLU A 316 12.48 14.25 -19.74
C GLU A 316 12.39 15.44 -18.76
N GLU A 317 11.30 16.19 -18.79
CA GLU A 317 11.06 17.27 -17.83
C GLU A 317 10.88 16.75 -16.40
N SER A 318 10.28 15.56 -16.22
CA SER A 318 10.08 14.96 -14.90
C SER A 318 11.40 14.77 -14.15
N LYS A 319 12.51 14.47 -14.85
CA LYS A 319 13.84 14.34 -14.24
C LYS A 319 14.25 15.59 -13.46
N GLN A 320 13.96 16.76 -14.02
CA GLN A 320 14.31 18.03 -13.38
C GLN A 320 13.40 18.33 -12.20
N TYR A 321 12.11 17.99 -12.29
CA TYR A 321 11.19 18.13 -11.17
C TYR A 321 11.60 17.24 -10.00
N ILE A 322 11.86 15.96 -10.26
CA ILE A 322 12.32 14.99 -9.25
C ILE A 322 13.65 15.43 -8.62
N GLU A 323 14.65 15.80 -9.44
CA GLU A 323 15.95 16.26 -8.96
C GLU A 323 15.82 17.46 -8.01
N LYS A 324 15.08 18.49 -8.42
CA LYS A 324 14.92 19.71 -7.66
C LYS A 324 13.98 19.56 -6.46
N GLY A 325 12.90 18.81 -6.62
CA GLY A 325 11.91 18.56 -5.57
C GLY A 325 12.49 17.77 -4.40
N LEU A 326 13.37 16.81 -4.70
CA LEU A 326 13.99 15.95 -3.69
C LEU A 326 15.41 16.41 -3.26
N ALA A 327 15.92 17.54 -3.81
CA ALA A 327 17.27 18.04 -3.52
C ALA A 327 17.52 18.27 -2.01
N ILE A 328 16.47 18.58 -1.24
CA ILE A 328 16.56 18.79 0.20
C ILE A 328 17.02 17.55 0.96
N LEU A 329 16.80 16.34 0.40
CA LEU A 329 17.25 15.07 0.98
C LEU A 329 18.76 14.81 0.77
N GLY A 330 19.45 15.67 0.03
CA GLY A 330 20.89 15.61 -0.21
C GLY A 330 21.30 14.93 -1.51
N ASP A 331 22.51 15.24 -1.98
CA ASP A 331 23.02 14.80 -3.28
C ASP A 331 23.15 13.27 -3.40
N ASP A 332 23.45 12.59 -2.31
CA ASP A 332 23.53 11.13 -2.25
C ASP A 332 22.17 10.47 -2.54
N TYR A 333 21.09 10.98 -1.93
CA TYR A 333 19.73 10.50 -2.18
C TYR A 333 19.29 10.80 -3.61
N VAL A 334 19.48 12.04 -4.08
CA VAL A 334 19.13 12.45 -5.44
C VAL A 334 19.90 11.63 -6.48
N SER A 335 21.20 11.42 -6.28
CA SER A 335 22.02 10.61 -7.19
C SER A 335 21.53 9.17 -7.30
N MET A 336 21.12 8.57 -6.18
CA MET A 336 20.53 7.24 -6.13
C MET A 336 19.19 7.19 -6.91
N ILE A 337 18.31 8.16 -6.69
CA ILE A 337 17.01 8.26 -7.38
C ILE A 337 17.21 8.49 -8.89
N GLN A 338 18.17 9.31 -9.29
CA GLN A 338 18.49 9.54 -10.71
C GLN A 338 19.02 8.30 -11.45
N GLU A 339 19.47 7.25 -10.73
CA GLU A 339 19.74 5.95 -11.35
C GLU A 339 18.50 5.33 -12.01
N ALA A 340 17.30 5.64 -11.51
CA ALA A 340 16.04 5.11 -12.06
C ALA A 340 15.91 5.40 -13.56
N TYR A 341 16.28 6.61 -14.00
CA TYR A 341 16.26 6.97 -15.40
C TYR A 341 17.45 6.38 -16.18
N LYS A 342 18.66 6.43 -15.59
CA LYS A 342 19.89 5.99 -16.26
C LYS A 342 19.93 4.48 -16.46
N LYS A 343 19.38 3.73 -15.52
CA LYS A 343 19.39 2.26 -15.51
C LYS A 343 18.05 1.63 -15.89
N ARG A 344 17.13 2.46 -16.41
CA ARG A 344 15.81 1.99 -16.82
C ARG A 344 15.10 1.17 -15.74
N TRP A 345 14.93 1.75 -14.53
CA TRP A 345 14.15 1.11 -13.49
C TRP A 345 12.65 1.25 -13.73
N VAL A 346 12.23 2.26 -14.51
CA VAL A 346 10.82 2.62 -14.68
C VAL A 346 10.29 2.08 -15.99
N ASP A 347 9.17 1.39 -15.94
CA ASP A 347 8.34 1.01 -17.07
C ASP A 347 7.25 2.06 -17.27
N PHE A 348 7.49 3.01 -18.16
CA PHE A 348 6.62 4.17 -18.38
C PHE A 348 5.46 3.90 -19.33
N ALA A 349 5.64 2.98 -20.27
CA ALA A 349 4.72 2.81 -21.38
C ALA A 349 3.36 2.26 -20.94
N GLN A 350 2.32 2.73 -21.62
CA GLN A 350 1.03 2.05 -21.64
C GLN A 350 1.03 1.01 -22.75
N ASN A 351 0.70 -0.22 -22.43
CA ASN A 351 0.55 -1.28 -23.43
C ASN A 351 -0.57 -2.26 -23.06
N GLN A 352 -0.98 -3.05 -24.04
CA GLN A 352 -1.96 -4.12 -23.82
C GLN A 352 -1.40 -5.16 -22.83
N GLY A 353 -2.24 -5.63 -21.91
CA GLY A 353 -1.87 -6.66 -20.95
C GLY A 353 -0.99 -6.20 -19.79
N LYS A 354 -0.69 -4.90 -19.65
CA LYS A 354 0.05 -4.36 -18.51
C LYS A 354 -0.85 -4.22 -17.28
N SER A 355 -0.29 -4.44 -16.08
CA SER A 355 -0.94 -4.16 -14.80
C SER A 355 -1.40 -2.70 -14.71
N THR A 356 -2.52 -2.47 -14.05
CA THR A 356 -3.01 -1.13 -13.71
C THR A 356 -2.34 -0.60 -12.43
N GLY A 357 -2.40 0.72 -12.23
CA GLY A 357 -1.81 1.40 -11.08
C GLY A 357 -0.31 1.60 -11.19
N GLY A 358 0.33 1.88 -10.06
CA GLY A 358 1.78 1.99 -9.90
C GLY A 358 2.26 1.08 -8.77
N PHE A 359 3.51 0.62 -8.84
CA PHE A 359 4.17 -0.06 -7.74
C PHE A 359 5.70 0.00 -7.89
N CYS A 360 6.41 -0.21 -6.79
CA CYS A 360 7.86 -0.34 -6.74
C CYS A 360 8.27 -1.69 -6.13
N ALA A 361 9.12 -2.44 -6.85
CA ALA A 361 9.80 -3.63 -6.34
C ALA A 361 11.31 -3.39 -6.27
N SER A 362 11.95 -3.77 -5.16
CA SER A 362 13.38 -3.55 -4.95
C SER A 362 14.06 -4.84 -4.45
N PRO A 363 14.34 -5.80 -5.33
CA PRO A 363 14.97 -7.06 -4.95
C PRO A 363 16.35 -6.82 -4.32
N TYR A 364 16.63 -7.57 -3.24
CA TYR A 364 17.81 -7.39 -2.40
C TYR A 364 19.13 -7.41 -3.20
N GLY A 365 19.95 -6.37 -2.99
CA GLY A 365 21.24 -6.20 -3.68
C GLY A 365 21.16 -5.83 -5.17
N LYS A 366 19.96 -5.53 -5.68
CA LYS A 366 19.75 -5.15 -7.08
C LYS A 366 19.20 -3.71 -7.18
N GLY A 367 18.79 -3.30 -8.37
CA GLY A 367 18.07 -2.04 -8.60
C GLY A 367 16.66 -2.06 -8.06
N SER A 368 15.96 -0.97 -8.28
CA SER A 368 14.49 -0.91 -8.09
C SER A 368 13.80 -1.03 -9.45
N PHE A 369 12.52 -1.44 -9.43
CA PHE A 369 11.70 -1.60 -10.62
C PHE A 369 10.35 -0.96 -10.33
N ILE A 370 10.00 0.06 -11.11
CA ILE A 370 8.81 0.87 -10.92
C ILE A 370 7.90 0.69 -12.13
N LEU A 371 6.66 0.28 -11.90
CA LEU A 371 5.63 0.23 -12.92
C LEU A 371 4.78 1.49 -12.85
N LEU A 372 4.59 2.16 -13.98
CA LEU A 372 3.71 3.31 -14.14
C LEU A 372 2.95 3.20 -15.46
N SER A 373 1.93 4.04 -15.63
CA SER A 373 1.27 4.33 -16.91
C SER A 373 1.33 5.82 -17.17
N TRP A 374 2.35 6.28 -17.89
CA TRP A 374 2.67 7.69 -18.10
C TRP A 374 1.73 8.35 -19.12
N ASN A 375 1.09 9.46 -18.72
CA ASN A 375 0.11 10.21 -19.53
C ASN A 375 0.57 11.63 -19.88
N ASN A 376 1.83 11.99 -19.63
CA ASN A 376 2.39 13.33 -19.81
C ASN A 376 1.69 14.42 -18.98
N ARG A 377 1.35 14.14 -17.74
CA ARG A 377 0.71 15.06 -16.78
C ARG A 377 1.62 15.33 -15.59
N MET A 378 1.46 16.48 -14.96
CA MET A 378 2.15 16.74 -13.70
C MET A 378 1.72 15.76 -12.60
N ALA A 379 0.51 15.25 -12.63
CA ALA A 379 0.05 14.19 -11.72
C ALA A 379 0.92 12.92 -11.83
N ASP A 380 1.40 12.55 -13.03
CA ASP A 380 2.30 11.41 -13.21
C ASP A 380 3.66 11.64 -12.53
N VAL A 381 4.11 12.91 -12.41
CA VAL A 381 5.34 13.25 -11.67
C VAL A 381 5.16 13.01 -10.18
N PHE A 382 4.00 13.28 -9.61
CA PHE A 382 3.69 12.96 -8.21
C PHE A 382 3.67 11.45 -7.99
N THR A 383 3.02 10.68 -8.88
CA THR A 383 3.05 9.21 -8.82
C THR A 383 4.48 8.68 -8.91
N LEU A 384 5.29 9.21 -9.83
CA LEU A 384 6.71 8.83 -9.94
C LEU A 384 7.49 9.21 -8.68
N ALA A 385 7.25 10.38 -8.07
CA ALA A 385 7.88 10.77 -6.81
C ALA A 385 7.51 9.81 -5.67
N HIS A 386 6.25 9.38 -5.62
CA HIS A 386 5.75 8.36 -4.69
C HIS A 386 6.54 7.05 -4.83
N GLU A 387 6.55 6.46 -6.02
CA GLU A 387 7.25 5.19 -6.26
C GLU A 387 8.76 5.29 -6.04
N LEU A 388 9.36 6.45 -6.34
CA LEU A 388 10.76 6.73 -6.02
C LEU A 388 11.00 6.85 -4.51
N GLY A 389 9.99 7.22 -3.72
CA GLY A 389 10.05 7.17 -2.25
C GLY A 389 10.21 5.75 -1.73
N HIS A 390 9.42 4.81 -2.25
CA HIS A 390 9.60 3.38 -1.98
C HIS A 390 10.97 2.89 -2.45
N ALA A 391 11.39 3.22 -3.68
CA ALA A 391 12.70 2.84 -4.20
C ALA A 391 13.83 3.34 -3.30
N GLY A 392 13.78 4.60 -2.84
CA GLY A 392 14.73 5.19 -1.91
C GLY A 392 14.78 4.44 -0.58
N HIS A 393 13.61 4.17 0.01
CA HIS A 393 13.48 3.42 1.27
C HIS A 393 14.10 2.02 1.15
N PHE A 394 13.62 1.22 0.20
CA PHE A 394 14.09 -0.16 0.05
C PHE A 394 15.58 -0.23 -0.29
N ARG A 395 16.09 0.68 -1.11
CA ARG A 395 17.53 0.68 -1.43
C ARG A 395 18.41 1.02 -0.23
N LEU A 396 18.02 1.99 0.58
CA LEU A 396 18.74 2.34 1.81
C LEU A 396 18.65 1.22 2.84
N CYS A 397 17.48 0.62 3.00
CA CYS A 397 17.24 -0.52 3.86
C CYS A 397 18.09 -1.73 3.43
N ASN A 398 17.99 -2.16 2.16
CA ASN A 398 18.73 -3.28 1.59
C ASN A 398 20.25 -3.09 1.65
N GLY A 399 20.72 -1.83 1.63
CA GLY A 399 22.14 -1.51 1.75
C GLY A 399 22.68 -1.54 3.18
N ALA A 400 21.78 -1.46 4.17
CA ALA A 400 22.14 -1.36 5.59
C ALA A 400 21.86 -2.62 6.40
N GLN A 401 20.86 -3.43 5.98
CA GLN A 401 20.35 -4.57 6.74
C GLN A 401 20.67 -5.91 6.07
N ALA A 402 20.74 -6.98 6.88
CA ALA A 402 20.70 -8.35 6.39
C ALA A 402 19.32 -8.62 5.76
N ILE A 403 19.25 -9.57 4.83
CA ILE A 403 18.03 -9.75 4.03
C ILE A 403 16.78 -10.08 4.88
N LEU A 404 16.93 -10.83 5.98
CA LEU A 404 15.80 -11.14 6.87
C LEU A 404 15.31 -9.93 7.68
N ASP A 405 16.11 -8.86 7.72
CA ASP A 405 15.80 -7.61 8.44
C ASP A 405 15.35 -6.48 7.50
N THR A 406 15.14 -6.77 6.20
CA THR A 406 14.75 -5.76 5.21
C THR A 406 13.25 -5.56 5.09
N GLU A 407 12.44 -6.36 5.75
CA GLU A 407 11.00 -6.17 5.78
C GLU A 407 10.66 -4.87 6.53
N VAL A 408 9.95 -3.97 5.84
CA VAL A 408 9.57 -2.69 6.43
C VAL A 408 8.21 -2.80 7.14
N SER A 409 8.05 -2.08 8.25
CA SER A 409 6.78 -2.04 8.96
C SER A 409 5.66 -1.54 8.05
N SER A 410 4.53 -2.26 8.00
CA SER A 410 3.33 -1.84 7.28
C SER A 410 2.80 -0.48 7.75
N TYR A 411 2.97 -0.14 9.04
CA TYR A 411 2.66 1.20 9.57
C TYR A 411 3.47 2.31 8.89
N PHE A 412 4.69 2.01 8.43
CA PHE A 412 5.65 2.98 7.89
C PHE A 412 5.83 2.90 6.37
N VAL A 413 5.34 1.86 5.71
CA VAL A 413 5.63 1.59 4.30
C VAL A 413 5.29 2.77 3.37
N GLU A 414 4.19 3.49 3.66
CA GLU A 414 3.73 4.64 2.88
C GLU A 414 4.33 5.99 3.34
N ALA A 415 5.09 6.03 4.41
CA ALA A 415 5.69 7.29 4.86
C ALA A 415 6.75 7.83 3.90
N PRO A 416 7.68 7.03 3.34
CA PRO A 416 8.67 7.50 2.37
C PRO A 416 8.08 7.92 1.02
N SER A 417 7.08 7.22 0.53
CA SER A 417 6.39 7.52 -0.73
C SER A 417 5.64 8.85 -0.64
N THR A 418 4.80 9.01 0.39
CA THR A 418 4.05 10.24 0.63
C THR A 418 4.95 11.41 1.03
N MET A 419 6.09 11.15 1.69
CA MET A 419 7.10 12.16 1.95
C MET A 419 7.64 12.80 0.67
N ASN A 420 7.97 11.99 -0.33
CA ASN A 420 8.44 12.49 -1.61
C ASN A 420 7.36 13.32 -2.34
N GLU A 421 6.09 12.92 -2.27
CA GLU A 421 4.97 13.72 -2.80
C GLU A 421 4.91 15.10 -2.13
N LEU A 422 4.98 15.14 -0.78
CA LEU A 422 4.93 16.40 -0.02
C LEU A 422 6.12 17.30 -0.34
N LEU A 423 7.33 16.76 -0.41
CA LEU A 423 8.53 17.52 -0.78
C LEU A 423 8.43 18.09 -2.19
N MET A 424 7.89 17.31 -3.14
CA MET A 424 7.63 17.76 -4.50
C MET A 424 6.60 18.90 -4.51
N ALA A 425 5.48 18.76 -3.79
CA ALA A 425 4.47 19.80 -3.66
C ALA A 425 5.05 21.10 -3.08
N HIS A 426 5.81 21.00 -1.99
CA HIS A 426 6.45 22.17 -1.36
C HIS A 426 7.47 22.86 -2.30
N TYR A 427 8.25 22.08 -3.06
CA TYR A 427 9.12 22.63 -4.08
C TYR A 427 8.33 23.43 -5.14
N LEU A 428 7.24 22.88 -5.66
CA LEU A 428 6.39 23.52 -6.66
C LEU A 428 5.74 24.81 -6.12
N LEU A 429 5.21 24.77 -4.90
CA LEU A 429 4.61 25.92 -4.22
C LEU A 429 5.63 27.06 -3.98
N LYS A 430 6.89 26.71 -3.71
CA LYS A 430 7.95 27.67 -3.44
C LYS A 430 8.52 28.32 -4.70
N THR A 431 8.49 27.60 -5.82
CA THR A 431 9.20 28.03 -7.06
C THR A 431 8.29 28.64 -8.12
N ASN A 432 6.99 28.43 -8.04
CA ASN A 432 6.04 29.00 -8.99
C ASN A 432 5.04 29.96 -8.30
N PRO A 433 5.09 31.26 -8.61
CA PRO A 433 4.24 32.27 -7.98
C PRO A 433 2.84 32.37 -8.60
N ASP A 434 2.51 31.64 -9.66
CA ASP A 434 1.22 31.69 -10.32
C ASP A 434 0.12 31.15 -9.40
N LYS A 435 -0.92 31.95 -9.15
CA LYS A 435 -2.00 31.61 -8.22
C LYS A 435 -2.84 30.42 -8.66
N ARG A 436 -3.08 30.26 -9.98
CA ARG A 436 -3.85 29.14 -10.52
C ARG A 436 -3.06 27.84 -10.38
N PHE A 437 -1.76 27.89 -10.67
CA PHE A 437 -0.85 26.76 -10.47
C PHE A 437 -0.74 26.40 -8.98
N ARG A 438 -0.59 27.40 -8.10
CA ARG A 438 -0.55 27.19 -6.64
C ARG A 438 -1.83 26.52 -6.13
N ARG A 439 -3.01 27.01 -6.53
CA ARG A 439 -4.31 26.40 -6.19
C ARG A 439 -4.37 24.95 -6.70
N TRP A 440 -3.90 24.70 -7.90
CA TRP A 440 -3.85 23.34 -8.47
C TRP A 440 -2.97 22.40 -7.65
N VAL A 441 -1.75 22.80 -7.26
CA VAL A 441 -0.84 21.97 -6.42
C VAL A 441 -1.49 21.65 -5.08
N LEU A 442 -2.05 22.66 -4.40
CA LEU A 442 -2.76 22.46 -3.11
C LEU A 442 -3.96 21.52 -3.27
N SER A 443 -4.70 21.65 -4.37
CA SER A 443 -5.84 20.77 -4.68
C SER A 443 -5.38 19.34 -4.91
N CYS A 444 -4.26 19.13 -5.59
CA CYS A 444 -3.67 17.78 -5.77
C CYS A 444 -3.22 17.17 -4.43
N MET A 445 -2.61 17.97 -3.53
CA MET A 445 -2.29 17.50 -2.17
C MET A 445 -3.55 17.01 -1.44
N ILE A 446 -4.65 17.77 -1.53
CA ILE A 446 -5.91 17.35 -0.90
C ILE A 446 -6.49 16.13 -1.62
N SER A 447 -6.75 16.20 -2.93
CA SER A 447 -7.53 15.17 -3.65
C SER A 447 -6.79 13.83 -3.79
N ASN A 448 -5.50 13.86 -4.05
CA ASN A 448 -4.73 12.65 -4.33
C ASN A 448 -4.05 12.10 -3.07
N THR A 449 -3.33 12.94 -2.32
CA THR A 449 -2.55 12.48 -1.17
C THR A 449 -3.42 12.38 0.09
N TYR A 450 -3.97 13.49 0.60
CA TYR A 450 -4.69 13.46 1.88
C TYR A 450 -6.07 12.79 1.80
N TYR A 451 -6.86 13.03 0.75
CA TYR A 451 -8.17 12.41 0.62
C TYR A 451 -8.07 10.88 0.52
N HIS A 452 -7.14 10.39 -0.29
CA HIS A 452 -6.91 8.96 -0.44
C HIS A 452 -6.55 8.30 0.91
N ASN A 453 -5.56 8.84 1.61
CA ASN A 453 -5.01 8.24 2.83
C ASN A 453 -5.86 8.52 4.08
N PHE A 454 -6.39 9.74 4.24
CA PHE A 454 -7.08 10.20 5.46
C PHE A 454 -8.61 10.15 5.37
N VAL A 455 -9.19 9.99 4.16
CA VAL A 455 -10.64 9.87 4.01
C VAL A 455 -10.99 8.50 3.48
N THR A 456 -10.57 8.13 2.26
CA THR A 456 -10.98 6.86 1.66
C THR A 456 -10.59 5.68 2.55
N HIS A 457 -9.30 5.48 2.77
CA HIS A 457 -8.83 4.32 3.54
C HIS A 457 -9.13 4.41 5.03
N LEU A 458 -9.27 5.61 5.58
CA LEU A 458 -9.65 5.70 6.98
C LEU A 458 -11.14 5.39 7.22
N MET A 459 -12.03 5.74 6.28
CA MET A 459 -13.43 5.32 6.38
C MET A 459 -13.54 3.78 6.29
N GLU A 460 -12.70 3.15 5.48
CA GLU A 460 -12.56 1.68 5.45
C GLU A 460 -12.13 1.14 6.82
N ALA A 461 -11.10 1.73 7.43
CA ALA A 461 -10.62 1.31 8.75
C ALA A 461 -11.67 1.51 9.85
N ALA A 462 -12.39 2.65 9.82
CA ALA A 462 -13.46 2.92 10.76
C ALA A 462 -14.62 1.92 10.61
N TYR A 463 -15.01 1.63 9.38
CA TYR A 463 -15.99 0.60 9.05
C TYR A 463 -15.55 -0.78 9.52
N GLN A 464 -14.34 -1.21 9.18
CA GLN A 464 -13.77 -2.50 9.53
C GLN A 464 -13.72 -2.70 11.05
N ARG A 465 -13.36 -1.65 11.80
CA ARG A 465 -13.39 -1.67 13.26
C ARG A 465 -14.78 -2.00 13.83
N GLU A 466 -15.84 -1.40 13.29
CA GLU A 466 -17.21 -1.69 13.75
C GLU A 466 -17.65 -3.11 13.35
N VAL A 467 -17.26 -3.59 12.17
CA VAL A 467 -17.51 -4.97 11.75
C VAL A 467 -16.82 -5.98 12.70
N TYR A 468 -15.55 -5.76 13.05
CA TYR A 468 -14.84 -6.66 13.98
C TYR A 468 -15.44 -6.66 15.39
N LYS A 469 -16.03 -5.57 15.86
CA LYS A 469 -16.75 -5.55 17.15
C LYS A 469 -17.92 -6.54 17.15
N LEU A 470 -18.68 -6.62 16.05
CA LEU A 470 -19.77 -7.59 15.92
C LEU A 470 -19.23 -9.03 15.90
N ILE A 471 -18.18 -9.25 15.13
CA ILE A 471 -17.54 -10.58 15.04
C ILE A 471 -16.99 -11.03 16.41
N ASP A 472 -16.38 -10.14 17.17
CA ASP A 472 -15.89 -10.42 18.52
C ASP A 472 -17.03 -10.68 19.52
N ALA A 473 -18.21 -10.08 19.32
CA ALA A 473 -19.41 -10.36 20.08
C ALA A 473 -20.07 -11.72 19.72
N GLY A 474 -19.59 -12.40 18.68
CA GLY A 474 -20.11 -13.69 18.22
C GLY A 474 -21.20 -13.60 17.16
N ASP A 475 -21.41 -12.39 16.62
CA ASP A 475 -22.35 -12.19 15.52
C ASP A 475 -21.74 -12.58 14.17
N SER A 476 -22.61 -12.82 13.19
CA SER A 476 -22.24 -12.94 11.78
C SER A 476 -22.79 -11.75 11.00
N VAL A 477 -22.08 -11.33 9.96
CA VAL A 477 -22.46 -10.17 9.17
C VAL A 477 -23.02 -10.59 7.81
N GLN A 478 -24.10 -9.94 7.41
CA GLN A 478 -24.76 -10.11 6.12
C GLN A 478 -24.69 -8.79 5.33
N ALA A 479 -25.03 -8.81 4.06
CA ALA A 479 -24.99 -7.67 3.17
C ALA A 479 -25.69 -6.43 3.73
N GLU A 480 -26.90 -6.57 4.27
CA GLU A 480 -27.65 -5.46 4.87
C GLU A 480 -26.91 -4.84 6.07
N THR A 481 -26.36 -5.68 6.96
CA THR A 481 -25.56 -5.22 8.12
C THR A 481 -24.32 -4.45 7.66
N LEU A 482 -23.58 -4.99 6.69
CA LEU A 482 -22.37 -4.39 6.15
C LEU A 482 -22.67 -3.03 5.49
N SER A 483 -23.73 -2.97 4.67
CA SER A 483 -24.18 -1.72 4.03
C SER A 483 -24.65 -0.68 5.06
N SER A 484 -25.35 -1.11 6.14
CA SER A 484 -25.75 -0.19 7.22
C SER A 484 -24.56 0.41 7.95
N ILE A 485 -23.58 -0.40 8.33
CA ILE A 485 -22.36 0.07 9.01
C ILE A 485 -21.59 1.06 8.12
N MET A 486 -21.45 0.76 6.83
CA MET A 486 -20.78 1.67 5.89
C MET A 486 -21.55 2.99 5.77
N LYS A 487 -22.87 2.93 5.60
CA LYS A 487 -23.70 4.14 5.52
C LYS A 487 -23.58 5.02 6.76
N GLU A 488 -23.64 4.41 7.94
CA GLU A 488 -23.48 5.11 9.22
C GLU A 488 -22.09 5.74 9.36
N THR A 489 -21.04 5.04 8.95
CA THR A 489 -19.66 5.52 8.95
C THR A 489 -19.52 6.76 8.05
N LEU A 490 -20.00 6.69 6.82
CA LEU A 490 -19.97 7.80 5.87
C LEU A 490 -20.83 8.98 6.36
N GLN A 491 -22.05 8.73 6.85
CA GLN A 491 -22.95 9.76 7.36
C GLN A 491 -22.34 10.49 8.57
N LYS A 492 -21.70 9.76 9.48
CA LYS A 492 -21.01 10.35 10.64
C LYS A 492 -19.89 11.29 10.22
N PHE A 493 -19.12 10.94 9.20
CA PHE A 493 -18.02 11.75 8.70
C PHE A 493 -18.52 12.96 7.90
N TRP A 494 -19.41 12.75 6.93
CA TRP A 494 -19.85 13.78 5.99
C TRP A 494 -21.00 14.66 6.51
N GLY A 495 -21.77 14.20 7.51
CA GLY A 495 -22.92 14.91 8.09
C GLY A 495 -23.95 15.25 7.02
N ASP A 496 -24.52 16.45 7.13
CA ASP A 496 -25.53 16.97 6.20
C ASP A 496 -24.94 17.70 4.98
N ASP A 497 -23.61 17.83 4.92
CA ASP A 497 -22.92 18.50 3.82
C ASP A 497 -22.85 17.65 2.54
N VAL A 498 -22.97 16.32 2.67
CA VAL A 498 -22.94 15.38 1.55
C VAL A 498 -24.07 14.37 1.71
N GLU A 499 -24.86 14.20 0.67
CA GLU A 499 -25.90 13.18 0.63
C GLU A 499 -25.31 11.78 0.51
N ILE A 500 -25.57 10.91 1.49
CA ILE A 500 -25.12 9.52 1.53
C ILE A 500 -26.29 8.61 1.17
N SER A 501 -26.35 8.22 -0.10
CA SER A 501 -27.37 7.32 -0.62
C SER A 501 -27.11 5.84 -0.22
N ASP A 502 -28.07 4.96 -0.47
CA ASP A 502 -27.87 3.51 -0.33
C ASP A 502 -26.86 2.94 -1.34
N ASP A 503 -26.63 3.66 -2.44
CA ASP A 503 -25.59 3.30 -3.41
C ASP A 503 -24.18 3.63 -2.87
N ALA A 504 -24.02 4.74 -2.14
CA ALA A 504 -22.76 5.06 -1.46
C ALA A 504 -22.40 4.02 -0.39
N ALA A 505 -23.41 3.45 0.27
CA ALA A 505 -23.21 2.39 1.25
C ALA A 505 -22.55 1.12 0.67
N LEU A 506 -22.66 0.87 -0.63
CA LEU A 506 -22.03 -0.29 -1.29
C LEU A 506 -20.51 -0.15 -1.47
N THR A 507 -19.91 0.96 -1.07
CA THR A 507 -18.45 1.18 -1.17
C THR A 507 -17.65 0.09 -0.46
N TRP A 508 -18.19 -0.56 0.59
CA TRP A 508 -17.54 -1.69 1.25
C TRP A 508 -17.28 -2.88 0.29
N MET A 509 -18.02 -3.02 -0.79
CA MET A 509 -17.83 -4.11 -1.77
C MET A 509 -16.62 -3.89 -2.68
N ARG A 510 -16.06 -2.69 -2.70
CA ARG A 510 -15.06 -2.29 -3.68
C ARG A 510 -13.61 -2.59 -3.24
N GLN A 511 -13.37 -2.74 -1.95
CA GLN A 511 -12.04 -2.69 -1.37
C GLN A 511 -11.44 -4.06 -1.08
N PRO A 512 -10.30 -4.41 -1.69
CA PRO A 512 -9.59 -5.66 -1.40
C PRO A 512 -8.93 -5.65 -0.01
N HIS A 513 -8.70 -4.48 0.58
CA HIS A 513 -8.00 -4.31 1.86
C HIS A 513 -8.65 -5.04 3.02
N TYR A 514 -9.97 -5.31 2.96
CA TYR A 514 -10.67 -6.08 4.00
C TYR A 514 -10.23 -7.54 4.10
N TYR A 515 -9.47 -8.03 3.12
CA TYR A 515 -8.86 -9.37 3.10
C TYR A 515 -7.37 -9.34 3.46
N MET A 516 -6.83 -8.18 3.86
CA MET A 516 -5.41 -7.94 4.16
C MET A 516 -5.19 -7.57 5.63
N GLY A 517 -6.05 -8.04 6.54
CA GLY A 517 -6.02 -7.67 7.95
C GLY A 517 -6.35 -6.18 8.15
N LEU A 518 -5.65 -5.52 9.08
CA LEU A 518 -5.83 -4.09 9.36
C LEU A 518 -4.84 -3.26 8.52
N TYR A 519 -5.00 -3.26 7.19
CA TYR A 519 -4.10 -2.51 6.31
C TYR A 519 -4.55 -1.05 6.12
N SER A 520 -5.85 -0.79 5.99
CA SER A 520 -6.39 0.52 5.57
C SER A 520 -5.99 1.70 6.47
N TYR A 521 -5.82 1.50 7.80
CA TYR A 521 -5.41 2.61 8.68
C TYR A 521 -3.95 3.01 8.50
N THR A 522 -3.10 2.12 7.98
CA THR A 522 -1.65 2.34 7.82
C THR A 522 -1.33 3.48 6.84
N TYR A 523 -2.20 3.72 5.88
CA TYR A 523 -2.08 4.84 4.94
C TYR A 523 -2.06 6.19 5.67
N SER A 524 -3.03 6.44 6.54
CA SER A 524 -3.07 7.68 7.32
C SER A 524 -1.96 7.74 8.37
N ALA A 525 -1.53 6.61 8.90
CA ALA A 525 -0.42 6.52 9.83
C ALA A 525 0.90 6.97 9.17
N GLY A 526 1.25 6.39 8.02
CA GLY A 526 2.44 6.76 7.26
C GLY A 526 2.44 8.23 6.86
N LEU A 527 1.33 8.73 6.33
CA LEU A 527 1.21 10.15 5.92
C LEU A 527 1.23 11.12 7.11
N THR A 528 0.77 10.72 8.31
CA THR A 528 0.95 11.52 9.53
C THR A 528 2.44 11.73 9.79
N VAL A 529 3.24 10.66 9.80
CA VAL A 529 4.68 10.75 9.99
C VAL A 529 5.35 11.58 8.89
N ALA A 530 5.01 11.34 7.62
CA ALA A 530 5.56 12.08 6.49
C ALA A 530 5.28 13.59 6.59
N THR A 531 4.06 13.99 6.95
CA THR A 531 3.69 15.40 7.15
C THR A 531 4.52 16.06 8.25
N GLN A 532 4.70 15.38 9.39
CA GLN A 532 5.48 15.91 10.50
C GLN A 532 6.98 16.00 10.17
N VAL A 533 7.54 15.00 9.52
CA VAL A 533 8.95 15.02 9.09
C VAL A 533 9.19 16.10 8.04
N CYS A 534 8.25 16.30 7.10
CA CYS A 534 8.34 17.37 6.12
C CYS A 534 8.42 18.76 6.77
N LYS A 535 7.58 19.04 7.78
CA LYS A 535 7.63 20.26 8.59
C LYS A 535 8.97 20.41 9.35
N ARG A 536 9.47 19.31 9.92
CA ARG A 536 10.78 19.32 10.59
C ARG A 536 11.91 19.65 9.62
N ILE A 537 11.89 19.09 8.40
CA ILE A 537 12.91 19.39 7.38
C ILE A 537 12.89 20.86 7.02
N GLU A 538 11.72 21.50 6.93
CA GLU A 538 11.61 22.94 6.65
C GLU A 538 12.16 23.81 7.78
N THR A 539 12.03 23.39 9.03
CA THR A 539 12.42 24.18 10.21
C THR A 539 13.80 23.84 10.77
N GLU A 540 14.20 22.58 10.72
CA GLU A 540 15.44 22.04 11.32
C GLU A 540 16.50 21.70 10.24
N GLY A 541 16.13 21.64 8.97
CA GLY A 541 17.06 21.40 7.85
C GLY A 541 17.72 20.02 7.92
N GLN A 542 19.07 20.02 7.78
CA GLN A 542 19.86 18.79 7.66
C GLN A 542 19.68 17.81 8.82
N THR A 543 19.47 18.28 10.03
CA THR A 543 19.28 17.40 11.20
C THR A 543 18.07 16.49 11.01
N ALA A 544 16.94 17.05 10.56
CA ALA A 544 15.73 16.27 10.30
C ALA A 544 15.92 15.31 9.10
N VAL A 545 16.68 15.72 8.07
CA VAL A 545 17.04 14.85 6.95
C VAL A 545 17.88 13.66 7.41
N ASP A 546 18.87 13.90 8.27
CA ASP A 546 19.74 12.84 8.80
C ASP A 546 18.96 11.84 9.66
N ASP A 547 18.03 12.33 10.48
CA ASP A 547 17.12 11.47 11.26
C ASP A 547 16.20 10.65 10.35
N TRP A 548 15.64 11.27 9.31
CA TRP A 548 14.83 10.58 8.31
C TRP A 548 15.61 9.47 7.59
N LYS A 549 16.85 9.73 7.17
CA LYS A 549 17.70 8.71 6.54
C LYS A 549 18.00 7.53 7.46
N LYS A 550 18.13 7.75 8.79
CA LYS A 550 18.25 6.65 9.76
C LYS A 550 17.00 5.76 9.78
N VAL A 551 15.81 6.35 9.66
CA VAL A 551 14.56 5.58 9.55
C VAL A 551 14.57 4.72 8.28
N LEU A 552 14.95 5.30 7.14
CA LEU A 552 14.98 4.60 5.85
C LEU A 552 15.98 3.42 5.82
N THR A 553 16.96 3.40 6.72
CA THR A 553 17.95 2.30 6.81
C THR A 553 17.58 1.23 7.83
N ALA A 554 16.52 1.40 8.61
CA ALA A 554 16.30 0.58 9.79
C ALA A 554 15.66 -0.80 9.51
N GLY A 555 14.90 -0.95 8.43
CA GLY A 555 14.18 -2.20 8.15
C GLY A 555 13.25 -2.63 9.30
N SER A 556 13.22 -3.92 9.60
CA SER A 556 12.44 -4.51 10.70
C SER A 556 13.14 -4.42 12.08
N THR A 557 14.31 -3.79 12.16
CA THR A 557 15.10 -3.73 13.41
C THR A 557 14.49 -2.85 14.49
N LYS A 558 13.43 -2.10 14.16
CA LYS A 558 12.74 -1.13 15.03
C LYS A 558 11.24 -1.24 14.91
N THR A 559 10.56 -1.02 16.04
CA THR A 559 9.10 -0.91 16.06
C THR A 559 8.62 0.40 15.40
N PRO A 560 7.35 0.50 14.98
CA PRO A 560 6.79 1.75 14.44
C PRO A 560 6.99 2.96 15.35
N GLU A 561 6.83 2.78 16.68
CA GLU A 561 7.01 3.84 17.65
C GLU A 561 8.49 4.29 17.75
N GLU A 562 9.43 3.35 17.72
CA GLU A 562 10.87 3.67 17.70
C GLU A 562 11.27 4.38 16.42
N LEU A 563 10.76 3.94 15.25
CA LEU A 563 11.00 4.60 13.96
C LEU A 563 10.48 6.03 13.97
N ALA A 564 9.26 6.23 14.46
CA ALA A 564 8.67 7.57 14.59
C ALA A 564 9.51 8.48 15.52
N LYS A 565 9.98 7.97 16.64
CA LYS A 565 10.87 8.71 17.56
C LYS A 565 12.20 9.09 16.91
N ILE A 566 12.80 8.21 16.12
CA ILE A 566 14.00 8.51 15.33
C ILE A 566 13.70 9.65 14.35
N ALA A 567 12.54 9.61 13.68
CA ALA A 567 12.07 10.68 12.81
C ALA A 567 11.69 11.97 13.57
N GLY A 568 11.75 11.99 14.92
CA GLY A 568 11.36 13.12 15.76
C GLY A 568 9.85 13.30 15.88
N VAL A 569 9.07 12.25 15.68
CA VAL A 569 7.61 12.24 15.74
C VAL A 569 7.15 11.33 16.89
N ASP A 570 6.46 11.86 17.87
CA ASP A 570 5.93 11.08 18.99
C ASP A 570 4.50 10.60 18.72
N ILE A 571 4.38 9.45 18.04
CA ILE A 571 3.07 8.85 17.74
C ILE A 571 2.37 8.24 18.97
N SER A 572 3.00 8.22 20.15
CA SER A 572 2.33 7.81 21.39
C SER A 572 1.31 8.85 21.89
N THR A 573 1.37 10.08 21.35
CA THR A 573 0.50 11.20 21.68
C THR A 573 -0.45 11.57 20.52
N ASP A 574 -1.44 12.43 20.83
CA ASP A 574 -2.38 12.96 19.82
C ASP A 574 -1.74 14.05 18.94
N ALA A 575 -0.67 14.68 19.41
CA ALA A 575 -0.13 15.92 18.84
C ALA A 575 0.24 15.82 17.36
N PRO A 576 0.98 14.81 16.88
CA PRO A 576 1.36 14.71 15.47
C PRO A 576 0.15 14.59 14.54
N LEU A 577 -0.85 13.82 14.94
CA LEU A 577 -2.06 13.61 14.17
C LEU A 577 -2.94 14.86 14.12
N LEU A 578 -3.13 15.53 15.27
CA LEU A 578 -3.88 16.78 15.33
C LEU A 578 -3.21 17.88 14.49
N ASP A 579 -1.89 18.03 14.57
CA ASP A 579 -1.14 18.98 13.76
C ASP A 579 -1.22 18.68 12.25
N THR A 580 -1.24 17.39 11.88
CA THR A 580 -1.46 16.98 10.48
C THR A 580 -2.87 17.34 10.00
N ILE A 581 -3.89 17.13 10.84
CA ILE A 581 -5.28 17.51 10.53
C ILE A 581 -5.42 19.03 10.35
N GLU A 582 -4.80 19.84 11.22
CA GLU A 582 -4.79 21.30 11.08
C GLU A 582 -4.03 21.75 9.81
N THR A 583 -2.99 21.02 9.40
CA THR A 583 -2.31 21.26 8.12
C THR A 583 -3.25 21.06 6.94
N ILE A 584 -4.02 19.99 6.93
CA ILE A 584 -5.04 19.73 5.90
C ILE A 584 -6.08 20.87 5.90
N GLY A 585 -6.53 21.28 7.08
CA GLY A 585 -7.45 22.41 7.23
C GLY A 585 -6.90 23.69 6.63
N SER A 586 -5.64 24.03 6.92
CA SER A 586 -4.98 25.24 6.40
C SER A 586 -4.81 25.20 4.87
N ILE A 587 -4.51 24.03 4.29
CA ILE A 587 -4.45 23.87 2.83
C ILE A 587 -5.82 24.12 2.20
N ILE A 588 -6.89 23.60 2.79
CA ILE A 588 -8.27 23.82 2.31
C ILE A 588 -8.64 25.30 2.41
N ASP A 589 -8.26 25.99 3.49
CA ASP A 589 -8.49 27.42 3.67
C ASP A 589 -7.81 28.23 2.57
N GLU A 590 -6.54 27.93 2.26
CA GLU A 590 -5.81 28.60 1.19
C GLU A 590 -6.41 28.31 -0.20
N ILE A 591 -6.91 27.09 -0.47
CA ILE A 591 -7.62 26.79 -1.72
C ILE A 591 -8.89 27.67 -1.84
N CYS A 592 -9.64 27.86 -0.75
CA CYS A 592 -10.80 28.72 -0.74
C CYS A 592 -10.43 30.17 -1.08
N GLU A 593 -9.41 30.73 -0.40
CA GLU A 593 -8.93 32.10 -0.63
C GLU A 593 -8.47 32.30 -2.08
N LEU A 594 -7.66 31.39 -2.61
CA LEU A 594 -7.21 31.45 -4.00
C LEU A 594 -8.36 31.31 -5.01
N THR A 595 -9.41 30.56 -4.69
CA THR A 595 -10.59 30.42 -5.54
C THR A 595 -11.36 31.74 -5.62
N GLU A 596 -11.55 32.44 -4.47
CA GLU A 596 -12.18 33.78 -4.43
C GLU A 596 -11.34 34.81 -5.19
N GLU A 597 -10.01 34.81 -5.02
CA GLU A 597 -9.10 35.73 -5.70
C GLU A 597 -9.07 35.54 -7.23
N LEU A 598 -9.25 34.31 -7.70
CA LEU A 598 -9.31 33.97 -9.13
C LEU A 598 -10.70 34.23 -9.75
N GLY A 599 -11.72 34.57 -8.93
CA GLY A 599 -13.08 34.87 -9.38
C GLY A 599 -13.83 33.62 -9.87
N CYS A 600 -13.55 32.49 -9.28
CA CYS A 600 -14.17 31.21 -9.62
C CYS A 600 -15.28 30.82 -8.64
#